data_489db475e05364593c2d76cbcdc88abf
#
_entry.id   489db475e05364593c2d76cbcdc88abf
#
_cell.length_a   1.000
_cell.length_b   1.000
_cell.length_c   1.000
_cell.angle_alpha   90.00
_cell.angle_beta   90.00
_cell.angle_gamma   90.00
#
_symmetry.space_group_name_H-M   'P 1'
#
loop_
_entity.id
_entity.type
_entity.pdbx_description
1 polymer ?
#
loop_
_entity_poly.entity_id
_entity_poly.type
_entity_poly.pdbx_seq_one_letter_code
_entity_poly.pdbx_strand_id
1 'polypeptide(L)'
;MNTNILLLEDDESLCRAVSLKLSKEGYRVYAAEDIETALSFYREQNIPLILCDIDLPDGSGLDFCRRIREESDVLFLFLTAYDTEADMIKGYEAGADDYIAKPFSLTVLLSKVNAMMRRLPPAGAADSIRSGSIELLTKENRTKKNGVYLNLTANEQKLLACFMHNPGQILSKNRLLEAVWDVDGNFVDENTLAVNIRRLREKIEDDPAHPVYLKNVRGLGYIWETITNDKNICH
;
A
#
# COMPACT_ATOMS: atom_id res chain seq x y z
N MET A 1 2.27 5.26 18.08
CA MET A 1 0.86 5.71 17.87
C MET A 1 0.09 4.51 17.39
N ASN A 2 -1.11 4.26 17.94
CA ASN A 2 -1.92 3.13 17.49
C ASN A 2 -2.48 3.46 16.10
N THR A 3 -2.34 2.54 15.16
CA THR A 3 -2.92 2.71 13.82
C THR A 3 -4.39 2.33 13.85
N ASN A 4 -5.25 3.17 13.28
CA ASN A 4 -6.69 2.97 13.30
C ASN A 4 -7.12 1.93 12.24
N ILE A 5 -8.13 1.13 12.56
CA ILE A 5 -8.81 0.21 11.64
C ILE A 5 -10.30 0.42 11.82
N LEU A 6 -11.05 0.56 10.74
CA LEU A 6 -12.51 0.51 10.76
C LEU A 6 -12.93 -0.94 10.52
N LEU A 7 -13.80 -1.45 11.38
CA LEU A 7 -14.43 -2.77 11.24
C LEU A 7 -15.92 -2.57 11.09
N LEU A 8 -16.48 -2.94 9.95
CA LEU A 8 -17.91 -2.91 9.64
C LEU A 8 -18.42 -4.34 9.55
N GLU A 9 -19.12 -4.78 10.60
CA GLU A 9 -19.55 -6.16 10.80
C GLU A 9 -20.75 -6.17 11.75
N ASP A 10 -21.86 -6.78 11.37
CA ASP A 10 -23.11 -6.84 12.13
C ASP A 10 -23.17 -8.01 13.12
N ASP A 11 -22.37 -9.07 12.93
CA ASP A 11 -22.22 -10.13 13.93
C ASP A 11 -21.42 -9.60 15.14
N GLU A 12 -22.12 -9.31 16.24
CA GLU A 12 -21.52 -8.79 17.48
C GLU A 12 -20.40 -9.72 18.02
N SER A 13 -20.54 -11.03 17.90
CA SER A 13 -19.57 -12.01 18.40
C SER A 13 -18.30 -11.96 17.59
N LEU A 14 -18.41 -11.94 16.27
CA LEU A 14 -17.28 -11.82 15.36
C LEU A 14 -16.61 -10.44 15.50
N CYS A 15 -17.40 -9.38 15.52
CA CYS A 15 -16.94 -8.01 15.73
C CYS A 15 -16.11 -7.89 17.01
N ARG A 16 -16.59 -8.45 18.13
CA ARG A 16 -15.87 -8.46 19.42
C ARG A 16 -14.58 -9.26 19.35
N ALA A 17 -14.61 -10.45 18.73
CA ALA A 17 -13.44 -11.32 18.60
C ALA A 17 -12.33 -10.69 17.74
N VAL A 18 -12.69 -10.10 16.59
CA VAL A 18 -11.78 -9.40 15.69
C VAL A 18 -11.19 -8.16 16.37
N SER A 19 -12.05 -7.34 16.99
CA SER A 19 -11.62 -6.12 17.70
C SER A 19 -10.63 -6.43 18.81
N LEU A 20 -10.92 -7.46 19.63
CA LEU A 20 -10.02 -7.87 20.71
C LEU A 20 -8.67 -8.37 20.18
N LYS A 21 -8.68 -9.15 19.09
CA LYS A 21 -7.46 -9.67 18.49
C LYS A 21 -6.59 -8.55 17.93
N LEU A 22 -7.17 -7.62 17.18
CA LEU A 22 -6.44 -6.49 16.59
C LEU A 22 -5.94 -5.51 17.66
N SER A 23 -6.73 -5.25 18.70
CA SER A 23 -6.31 -4.38 19.82
C SER A 23 -5.12 -4.94 20.58
N LYS A 24 -5.01 -6.25 20.77
CA LYS A 24 -3.85 -6.91 21.37
C LYS A 24 -2.55 -6.74 20.56
N GLU A 25 -2.68 -6.52 19.26
CA GLU A 25 -1.56 -6.28 18.35
C GLU A 25 -1.23 -4.77 18.20
N GLY A 26 -1.90 -3.91 18.97
CA GLY A 26 -1.62 -2.47 19.00
C GLY A 26 -2.43 -1.65 18.01
N TYR A 27 -3.44 -2.21 17.35
CA TYR A 27 -4.37 -1.45 16.51
C TYR A 27 -5.47 -0.80 17.35
N ARG A 28 -5.98 0.34 16.91
CA ARG A 28 -7.19 0.95 17.44
C ARG A 28 -8.36 0.63 16.50
N VAL A 29 -9.34 -0.12 16.98
CA VAL A 29 -10.46 -0.55 16.16
C VAL A 29 -11.67 0.35 16.42
N TYR A 30 -12.25 0.87 15.34
CA TYR A 30 -13.53 1.55 15.29
C TYR A 30 -14.54 0.55 14.72
N ALA A 31 -15.37 0.00 15.57
CA ALA A 31 -16.37 -1.01 15.20
C ALA A 31 -17.69 -0.33 14.87
N ALA A 32 -18.28 -0.69 13.75
CA ALA A 32 -19.58 -0.25 13.27
C ALA A 32 -20.41 -1.46 12.86
N GLU A 33 -21.70 -1.43 13.16
CA GLU A 33 -22.66 -2.49 12.83
C GLU A 33 -23.46 -2.16 11.55
N ASP A 34 -23.35 -0.91 11.08
CA ASP A 34 -24.06 -0.38 9.93
C ASP A 34 -23.18 0.62 9.13
N ILE A 35 -23.58 0.87 7.89
CA ILE A 35 -22.86 1.74 6.95
C ILE A 35 -22.85 3.20 7.41
N GLU A 36 -23.95 3.68 8.04
CA GLU A 36 -24.04 5.07 8.48
C GLU A 36 -23.02 5.37 9.58
N THR A 37 -22.92 4.50 10.58
CA THR A 37 -21.92 4.58 11.65
C THR A 37 -20.48 4.46 11.09
N ALA A 38 -20.26 3.53 10.15
CA ALA A 38 -18.98 3.35 9.51
C ALA A 38 -18.53 4.62 8.76
N LEU A 39 -19.43 5.27 8.03
CA LEU A 39 -19.16 6.54 7.34
C LEU A 39 -18.83 7.67 8.30
N SER A 40 -19.49 7.74 9.47
CA SER A 40 -19.17 8.73 10.52
C SER A 40 -17.73 8.54 11.00
N PHE A 41 -17.36 7.32 11.40
CA PHE A 41 -15.98 7.02 11.80
C PHE A 41 -14.97 7.28 10.71
N TYR A 42 -15.27 6.92 9.46
CA TYR A 42 -14.37 7.14 8.34
C TYR A 42 -14.08 8.64 8.10
N ARG A 43 -15.09 9.50 8.26
CA ARG A 43 -14.93 10.95 8.09
C ARG A 43 -14.22 11.63 9.25
N GLU A 44 -14.44 11.15 10.47
CA GLU A 44 -13.91 11.77 11.69
C GLU A 44 -12.51 11.28 12.05
N GLN A 45 -12.16 10.06 11.63
CA GLN A 45 -10.93 9.41 12.01
C GLN A 45 -10.02 9.20 10.79
N ASN A 46 -8.71 9.24 11.01
CA ASN A 46 -7.76 8.83 9.98
C ASN A 46 -7.74 7.29 9.93
N ILE A 47 -8.49 6.69 9.01
CA ILE A 47 -8.65 5.25 8.82
C ILE A 47 -7.82 4.79 7.61
N PRO A 48 -6.68 4.12 7.81
CA PRO A 48 -5.86 3.58 6.73
C PRO A 48 -6.29 2.20 6.21
N LEU A 49 -7.14 1.47 6.97
CA LEU A 49 -7.65 0.15 6.59
C LEU A 49 -9.10 -0.01 7.03
N ILE A 50 -9.93 -0.49 6.13
CA ILE A 50 -11.32 -0.89 6.38
C ILE A 50 -11.42 -2.41 6.25
N LEU A 51 -12.00 -3.06 7.26
CA LEU A 51 -12.47 -4.45 7.23
C LEU A 51 -13.98 -4.39 7.14
N CYS A 52 -14.57 -5.01 6.14
CA CYS A 52 -16.01 -4.86 5.88
C CYS A 52 -16.67 -6.18 5.51
N ASP A 53 -17.80 -6.50 6.16
CA ASP A 53 -18.68 -7.54 5.63
C ASP A 53 -19.38 -7.04 4.36
N ILE A 54 -19.78 -7.98 3.51
CA ILE A 54 -20.54 -7.69 2.29
C ILE A 54 -22.02 -7.56 2.62
N ASP A 55 -22.55 -8.45 3.47
CA ASP A 55 -23.96 -8.48 3.84
C ASP A 55 -24.16 -7.67 5.12
N LEU A 56 -24.79 -6.53 5.02
CA LEU A 56 -25.04 -5.61 6.13
C LEU A 56 -26.55 -5.33 6.25
N PRO A 57 -27.04 -5.01 7.45
CA PRO A 57 -28.46 -4.83 7.69
C PRO A 57 -29.07 -3.64 6.94
N ASP A 58 -28.25 -2.63 6.62
CA ASP A 58 -28.66 -1.37 5.98
C ASP A 58 -28.14 -1.24 4.53
N GLY A 59 -27.51 -2.28 3.97
CA GLY A 59 -27.05 -2.25 2.58
C GLY A 59 -25.99 -3.28 2.23
N SER A 60 -25.25 -2.99 1.16
CA SER A 60 -24.18 -3.86 0.68
C SER A 60 -22.80 -3.25 0.95
N GLY A 61 -21.91 -4.04 1.54
CA GLY A 61 -20.50 -3.68 1.69
C GLY A 61 -19.81 -3.38 0.36
N LEU A 62 -20.27 -4.00 -0.76
CA LEU A 62 -19.77 -3.70 -2.11
C LEU A 62 -20.07 -2.25 -2.51
N ASP A 63 -21.29 -1.78 -2.24
CA ASP A 63 -21.68 -0.41 -2.58
C ASP A 63 -20.98 0.59 -1.64
N PHE A 64 -20.79 0.22 -0.39
CA PHE A 64 -19.96 0.99 0.54
C PHE A 64 -18.51 1.10 0.03
N CYS A 65 -17.92 0.01 -0.44
CA CYS A 65 -16.57 0.03 -1.02
C CYS A 65 -16.49 0.97 -2.24
N ARG A 66 -17.43 0.85 -3.20
CA ARG A 66 -17.48 1.73 -4.38
C ARG A 66 -17.54 3.20 -3.99
N ARG A 67 -18.41 3.54 -3.03
CA ARG A 67 -18.54 4.90 -2.52
C ARG A 67 -17.25 5.43 -1.89
N ILE A 68 -16.56 4.60 -1.10
CA ILE A 68 -15.26 4.96 -0.53
C ILE A 68 -14.21 5.17 -1.63
N ARG A 69 -14.24 4.36 -2.69
CA ARG A 69 -13.31 4.45 -3.83
C ARG A 69 -13.47 5.72 -4.67
N GLU A 70 -14.64 6.36 -4.65
CA GLU A 70 -14.84 7.67 -5.30
C GLU A 70 -13.97 8.77 -4.67
N GLU A 71 -13.60 8.63 -3.39
CA GLU A 71 -12.93 9.65 -2.60
C GLU A 71 -11.52 9.24 -2.13
N SER A 72 -11.18 7.92 -2.12
CA SER A 72 -9.98 7.45 -1.41
C SER A 72 -9.48 6.08 -1.89
N ASP A 73 -8.15 5.95 -1.83
CA ASP A 73 -7.42 4.68 -2.01
C ASP A 73 -7.12 3.99 -0.66
N VAL A 74 -7.95 4.19 0.37
CA VAL A 74 -7.82 3.51 1.66
C VAL A 74 -7.81 1.99 1.46
N LEU A 75 -6.96 1.26 2.19
CA LEU A 75 -6.94 -0.20 2.08
C LEU A 75 -8.28 -0.80 2.50
N PHE A 76 -8.78 -1.74 1.70
CA PHE A 76 -10.10 -2.32 1.89
C PHE A 76 -10.03 -3.85 1.81
N LEU A 77 -10.45 -4.53 2.88
CA LEU A 77 -10.48 -5.99 3.01
C LEU A 77 -11.90 -6.44 3.28
N PHE A 78 -12.45 -7.28 2.39
CA PHE A 78 -13.74 -7.90 2.67
C PHE A 78 -13.64 -9.11 3.61
N LEU A 79 -14.60 -9.18 4.53
CA LEU A 79 -14.89 -10.37 5.34
C LEU A 79 -16.23 -10.92 4.79
N THR A 80 -16.21 -12.06 4.11
CA THR A 80 -17.40 -12.50 3.36
C THR A 80 -17.74 -13.96 3.57
N ALA A 81 -19.04 -14.28 3.59
CA ALA A 81 -19.53 -15.65 3.53
C ALA A 81 -19.42 -16.25 2.10
N TYR A 82 -19.14 -15.42 1.09
CA TYR A 82 -19.03 -15.83 -0.29
C TYR A 82 -17.64 -16.41 -0.57
N ASP A 83 -17.61 -17.67 -1.01
CA ASP A 83 -16.40 -18.42 -1.32
C ASP A 83 -16.27 -18.78 -2.79
N THR A 84 -17.23 -18.32 -3.64
CA THR A 84 -17.21 -18.60 -5.07
C THR A 84 -16.31 -17.62 -5.82
N GLU A 85 -15.68 -18.10 -6.90
CA GLU A 85 -14.85 -17.28 -7.78
C GLU A 85 -15.61 -16.06 -8.33
N ALA A 86 -16.90 -16.22 -8.65
CA ALA A 86 -17.76 -15.14 -9.14
C ALA A 86 -17.96 -14.01 -8.11
N ASP A 87 -18.04 -14.36 -6.83
CA ASP A 87 -18.23 -13.36 -5.77
C ASP A 87 -16.92 -12.64 -5.43
N MET A 88 -15.80 -13.35 -5.51
CA MET A 88 -14.47 -12.73 -5.40
C MET A 88 -14.25 -11.69 -6.49
N ILE A 89 -14.62 -12.00 -7.73
CA ILE A 89 -14.54 -11.06 -8.87
C ILE A 89 -15.34 -9.78 -8.58
N LYS A 90 -16.56 -9.89 -8.07
CA LYS A 90 -17.39 -8.72 -7.69
C LYS A 90 -16.71 -7.85 -6.62
N GLY A 91 -16.05 -8.47 -5.64
CA GLY A 91 -15.30 -7.76 -4.61
C GLY A 91 -14.13 -6.95 -5.18
N TYR A 92 -13.36 -7.55 -6.07
CA TYR A 92 -12.27 -6.84 -6.77
C TYR A 92 -12.79 -5.76 -7.73
N GLU A 93 -13.89 -6.01 -8.46
CA GLU A 93 -14.54 -5.01 -9.30
C GLU A 93 -15.10 -3.83 -8.50
N ALA A 94 -15.48 -4.04 -7.23
CA ALA A 94 -15.85 -2.97 -6.32
C ALA A 94 -14.64 -2.15 -5.84
N GLY A 95 -13.41 -2.62 -6.09
CA GLY A 95 -12.17 -1.94 -5.76
C GLY A 95 -11.51 -2.37 -4.44
N ALA A 96 -11.86 -3.52 -3.89
CA ALA A 96 -11.19 -4.04 -2.69
C ALA A 96 -9.75 -4.50 -3.01
N ASP A 97 -8.87 -4.40 -2.00
CA ASP A 97 -7.48 -4.82 -2.12
C ASP A 97 -7.30 -6.31 -1.81
N ASP A 98 -8.18 -6.90 -1.00
CA ASP A 98 -8.14 -8.32 -0.63
C ASP A 98 -9.49 -8.76 -0.02
N TYR A 99 -9.63 -10.06 0.24
CA TYR A 99 -10.81 -10.63 0.90
C TYR A 99 -10.43 -11.82 1.80
N ILE A 100 -11.32 -12.16 2.74
CA ILE A 100 -11.24 -13.36 3.59
C ILE A 100 -12.62 -14.01 3.63
N ALA A 101 -12.70 -15.28 3.22
CA ALA A 101 -13.93 -16.07 3.31
C ALA A 101 -14.20 -16.50 4.77
N LYS A 102 -15.44 -16.32 5.23
CA LYS A 102 -15.95 -16.85 6.51
C LYS A 102 -16.31 -18.35 6.34
N PRO A 103 -16.00 -19.24 7.31
CA PRO A 103 -15.32 -18.96 8.58
C PRO A 103 -13.80 -18.86 8.42
N PHE A 104 -13.16 -17.91 9.07
CA PHE A 104 -11.72 -17.70 9.02
C PHE A 104 -11.05 -17.77 10.40
N SER A 105 -9.75 -18.07 10.37
CA SER A 105 -8.92 -17.97 11.57
C SER A 105 -8.53 -16.51 11.84
N LEU A 106 -8.67 -16.04 13.09
CA LEU A 106 -8.18 -14.72 13.52
C LEU A 106 -6.67 -14.53 13.28
N THR A 107 -5.91 -15.62 13.24
CA THR A 107 -4.48 -15.59 12.91
C THR A 107 -4.26 -15.27 11.42
N VAL A 108 -5.07 -15.84 10.54
CA VAL A 108 -5.04 -15.56 9.08
C VAL A 108 -5.45 -14.11 8.84
N LEU A 109 -6.55 -13.65 9.46
CA LEU A 109 -6.98 -12.25 9.39
C LEU A 109 -5.85 -11.31 9.80
N LEU A 110 -5.24 -11.55 10.96
CA LEU A 110 -4.14 -10.72 11.45
C LEU A 110 -2.94 -10.72 10.49
N SER A 111 -2.60 -11.87 9.91
CA SER A 111 -1.50 -11.96 8.94
C SER A 111 -1.76 -11.11 7.70
N LYS A 112 -3.00 -11.12 7.18
CA LYS A 112 -3.41 -10.28 6.06
C LYS A 112 -3.42 -8.79 6.43
N VAL A 113 -4.01 -8.44 7.57
CA VAL A 113 -3.99 -7.06 8.08
C VAL A 113 -2.55 -6.54 8.18
N ASN A 114 -1.65 -7.30 8.81
CA ASN A 114 -0.24 -6.92 8.93
C ASN A 114 0.46 -6.80 7.57
N ALA A 115 0.13 -7.66 6.60
CA ALA A 115 0.68 -7.59 5.25
C ALA A 115 0.20 -6.32 4.51
N MET A 116 -1.09 -5.99 4.62
CA MET A 116 -1.66 -4.78 4.03
C MET A 116 -1.10 -3.52 4.70
N MET A 117 -1.04 -3.49 6.03
CA MET A 117 -0.53 -2.36 6.80
C MET A 117 0.95 -2.06 6.52
N ARG A 118 1.76 -3.07 6.17
CA ARG A 118 3.15 -2.85 5.72
C ARG A 118 3.27 -2.14 4.37
N ARG A 119 2.20 -2.10 3.57
CA ARG A 119 2.15 -1.35 2.30
C ARG A 119 1.90 0.14 2.54
N LEU A 120 1.36 0.50 3.71
CA LEU A 120 1.16 1.89 4.09
C LEU A 120 2.49 2.56 4.44
N PRO A 121 2.70 3.81 4.04
CA PRO A 121 3.79 4.59 4.59
C PRO A 121 3.66 4.66 6.12
N PRO A 122 4.75 4.67 6.89
CA PRO A 122 4.70 4.77 8.35
C PRO A 122 3.84 5.96 8.78
N ALA A 123 3.00 5.76 9.80
CA ALA A 123 2.16 6.82 10.35
C ALA A 123 3.03 8.01 10.80
N GLY A 124 2.88 9.16 10.17
CA GLY A 124 3.76 10.32 10.33
C GLY A 124 4.82 10.41 9.22
N ALA A 125 4.79 9.56 8.19
CA ALA A 125 5.54 9.81 6.98
C ALA A 125 5.11 11.19 6.43
N ALA A 126 6.07 12.07 6.25
CA ALA A 126 5.87 13.36 5.63
C ALA A 126 5.10 13.15 4.31
N ASP A 127 4.30 14.12 3.90
CA ASP A 127 3.57 14.11 2.62
C ASP A 127 4.51 13.88 1.42
N SER A 128 5.79 13.80 1.68
CA SER A 128 6.83 13.45 0.72
C SER A 128 8.01 12.70 1.38
N ILE A 129 8.62 11.78 0.61
CA ILE A 129 9.90 11.13 0.94
C ILE A 129 10.96 11.83 0.11
N ARG A 130 12.03 12.30 0.77
CA ARG A 130 13.14 12.98 0.08
C ARG A 130 14.43 12.18 0.18
N SER A 131 15.14 12.13 -0.93
CA SER A 131 16.49 11.58 -1.03
C SER A 131 17.30 12.45 -2.01
N GLY A 132 18.20 13.28 -1.48
CA GLY A 132 18.93 14.26 -2.25
C GLY A 132 18.02 15.21 -3.03
N SER A 133 18.12 15.21 -4.36
CA SER A 133 17.30 16.06 -5.25
C SER A 133 15.92 15.46 -5.57
N ILE A 134 15.68 14.20 -5.21
CA ILE A 134 14.44 13.46 -5.51
C ILE A 134 13.45 13.60 -4.35
N GLU A 135 12.21 13.96 -4.68
CA GLU A 135 11.10 14.05 -3.75
C GLU A 135 9.90 13.26 -4.29
N LEU A 136 9.53 12.21 -3.60
CA LEU A 136 8.32 11.42 -3.86
C LEU A 136 7.17 11.99 -3.03
N LEU A 137 6.17 12.56 -3.70
CA LEU A 137 4.93 13.04 -3.10
C LEU A 137 3.98 11.85 -2.94
N THR A 138 3.87 11.33 -1.72
CA THR A 138 3.17 10.06 -1.44
C THR A 138 1.67 10.14 -1.67
N LYS A 139 1.04 11.29 -1.34
CA LYS A 139 -0.39 11.51 -1.55
C LYS A 139 -0.76 11.70 -3.03
N GLU A 140 0.11 12.34 -3.80
CA GLU A 140 -0.13 12.62 -5.22
C GLU A 140 0.34 11.48 -6.13
N ASN A 141 1.06 10.50 -5.56
CA ASN A 141 1.79 9.46 -6.30
C ASN A 141 2.62 10.06 -7.46
N ARG A 142 3.32 11.16 -7.21
CA ARG A 142 4.13 11.91 -8.18
C ARG A 142 5.52 12.18 -7.63
N THR A 143 6.47 12.36 -8.53
CA THR A 143 7.87 12.61 -8.16
C THR A 143 8.34 13.95 -8.70
N LYS A 144 9.15 14.64 -7.90
CA LYS A 144 9.91 15.83 -8.30
C LYS A 144 11.42 15.54 -8.24
N LYS A 145 12.17 16.17 -9.16
CA LYS A 145 13.64 16.29 -9.09
C LYS A 145 13.98 17.77 -9.08
N ASN A 146 14.71 18.24 -8.07
CA ASN A 146 15.01 19.66 -7.86
C ASN A 146 13.75 20.56 -7.89
N GLY A 147 12.63 20.09 -7.34
CA GLY A 147 11.36 20.82 -7.31
C GLY A 147 10.53 20.74 -8.59
N VAL A 148 11.04 20.17 -9.69
CA VAL A 148 10.35 20.02 -10.98
C VAL A 148 9.75 18.63 -11.09
N TYR A 149 8.46 18.54 -11.48
CA TYR A 149 7.80 17.25 -11.68
C TYR A 149 8.47 16.41 -12.78
N LEU A 150 8.75 15.16 -12.46
CA LEU A 150 9.21 14.17 -13.44
C LEU A 150 8.01 13.53 -14.15
N ASN A 151 8.17 13.29 -15.45
CA ASN A 151 7.21 12.51 -16.22
C ASN A 151 7.61 11.04 -16.18
N LEU A 152 7.17 10.33 -15.13
CA LEU A 152 7.36 8.90 -14.94
C LEU A 152 6.15 8.14 -15.47
N THR A 153 6.39 6.98 -16.10
CA THR A 153 5.32 6.02 -16.37
C THR A 153 4.84 5.36 -15.07
N ALA A 154 3.68 4.72 -15.07
CA ALA A 154 3.14 4.05 -13.88
C ALA A 154 4.14 3.04 -13.27
N ASN A 155 4.81 2.25 -14.11
CA ASN A 155 5.81 1.26 -13.67
C ASN A 155 7.08 1.92 -13.11
N GLU A 156 7.57 2.99 -13.74
CA GLU A 156 8.71 3.75 -13.23
C GLU A 156 8.39 4.41 -11.88
N GLN A 157 7.16 4.93 -11.72
CA GLN A 157 6.70 5.53 -10.48
C GLN A 157 6.60 4.48 -9.36
N LYS A 158 6.03 3.28 -9.65
CA LYS A 158 5.98 2.15 -8.70
C LYS A 158 7.38 1.68 -8.31
N LEU A 159 8.30 1.53 -9.28
CA LEU A 159 9.70 1.17 -9.00
C LEU A 159 10.37 2.18 -8.08
N LEU A 160 10.26 3.47 -8.41
CA LEU A 160 10.85 4.53 -7.60
C LEU A 160 10.28 4.54 -6.17
N ALA A 161 8.96 4.42 -6.03
CA ALA A 161 8.32 4.34 -4.74
C ALA A 161 8.81 3.12 -3.94
N CYS A 162 8.92 1.95 -4.58
CA CYS A 162 9.45 0.75 -3.96
C CYS A 162 10.88 0.96 -3.42
N PHE A 163 11.73 1.62 -4.18
CA PHE A 163 13.11 1.94 -3.76
C PHE A 163 13.15 2.98 -2.64
N MET A 164 12.43 4.07 -2.77
CA MET A 164 12.45 5.16 -1.79
C MET A 164 11.80 4.78 -0.44
N HIS A 165 10.91 3.78 -0.42
CA HIS A 165 10.39 3.21 0.82
C HIS A 165 11.32 2.18 1.48
N ASN A 166 12.36 1.70 0.76
CA ASN A 166 13.33 0.73 1.27
C ASN A 166 14.78 1.23 1.10
N PRO A 167 15.13 2.42 1.61
CA PRO A 167 16.45 3.01 1.43
C PRO A 167 17.53 2.15 2.10
N GLY A 168 18.66 1.96 1.43
CA GLY A 168 19.77 1.17 1.92
C GLY A 168 19.53 -0.35 1.92
N GLN A 169 18.35 -0.83 1.47
CA GLN A 169 18.06 -2.25 1.36
C GLN A 169 18.29 -2.76 -0.07
N ILE A 170 18.89 -3.95 -0.18
CA ILE A 170 19.01 -4.64 -1.47
C ILE A 170 17.66 -5.28 -1.78
N LEU A 171 17.04 -4.85 -2.88
CA LEU A 171 15.81 -5.43 -3.40
C LEU A 171 16.15 -6.42 -4.51
N SER A 172 15.76 -7.68 -4.33
CA SER A 172 15.97 -8.72 -5.34
C SER A 172 15.11 -8.43 -6.59
N LYS A 173 15.54 -8.96 -7.74
CA LYS A 173 14.79 -8.81 -8.99
C LYS A 173 13.37 -9.34 -8.86
N ASN A 174 13.18 -10.50 -8.26
CA ASN A 174 11.85 -11.09 -8.05
C ASN A 174 10.96 -10.19 -7.21
N ARG A 175 11.48 -9.65 -6.09
CA ARG A 175 10.71 -8.71 -5.25
C ARG A 175 10.30 -7.45 -6.00
N LEU A 176 11.15 -6.94 -6.89
CA LEU A 176 10.83 -5.76 -7.72
C LEU A 176 9.80 -6.10 -8.81
N LEU A 177 9.90 -7.28 -9.42
CA LEU A 177 8.91 -7.76 -10.39
C LEU A 177 7.55 -7.91 -9.72
N GLU A 178 7.47 -8.60 -8.59
CA GLU A 178 6.26 -8.74 -7.78
C GLU A 178 5.66 -7.38 -7.40
N ALA A 179 6.45 -6.43 -6.91
CA ALA A 179 5.97 -5.13 -6.47
C ALA A 179 5.39 -4.25 -7.58
N VAL A 180 5.79 -4.45 -8.82
CA VAL A 180 5.46 -3.54 -9.94
C VAL A 180 4.47 -4.16 -10.93
N TRP A 181 4.53 -5.50 -11.12
CA TRP A 181 3.76 -6.19 -12.18
C TRP A 181 2.82 -7.29 -11.68
N ASP A 182 2.70 -7.52 -10.37
CA ASP A 182 2.10 -8.71 -9.78
C ASP A 182 0.56 -8.71 -9.70
N VAL A 183 -0.17 -8.06 -10.59
CA VAL A 183 -1.65 -8.10 -10.51
C VAL A 183 -2.31 -8.85 -11.66
N ASP A 184 -1.63 -9.10 -12.80
CA ASP A 184 -2.32 -9.59 -14.00
C ASP A 184 -1.77 -10.88 -14.64
N GLY A 185 -1.00 -11.71 -13.92
CA GLY A 185 -0.57 -13.02 -14.45
C GLY A 185 0.32 -12.99 -15.70
N ASN A 186 0.73 -11.83 -16.16
CA ASN A 186 1.68 -11.69 -17.24
C ASN A 186 3.09 -11.94 -16.71
N PHE A 187 3.70 -13.03 -17.13
CA PHE A 187 5.11 -13.33 -16.90
C PHE A 187 5.98 -12.20 -17.47
N VAL A 188 6.31 -11.24 -16.63
CA VAL A 188 7.26 -10.19 -16.99
C VAL A 188 8.65 -10.69 -16.70
N ASP A 189 9.50 -10.75 -17.74
CA ASP A 189 10.85 -11.26 -17.61
C ASP A 189 11.82 -10.23 -16.99
N GLU A 190 13.00 -10.70 -16.60
CA GLU A 190 14.06 -9.86 -16.01
C GLU A 190 14.53 -8.76 -16.96
N ASN A 191 14.36 -8.92 -18.27
CA ASN A 191 14.76 -7.93 -19.28
C ASN A 191 13.84 -6.70 -19.18
N THR A 192 12.55 -6.91 -18.93
CA THR A 192 11.60 -5.81 -18.73
C THR A 192 11.96 -4.98 -17.50
N LEU A 193 12.35 -5.62 -16.38
CA LEU A 193 12.85 -4.91 -15.21
C LEU A 193 14.08 -4.09 -15.53
N ALA A 194 15.09 -4.69 -16.20
CA ALA A 194 16.33 -4.00 -16.55
C ALA A 194 16.10 -2.76 -17.45
N VAL A 195 15.18 -2.87 -18.41
CA VAL A 195 14.78 -1.74 -19.27
C VAL A 195 14.12 -0.63 -18.45
N ASN A 196 13.21 -0.96 -17.53
CA ASN A 196 12.55 0.05 -16.69
C ASN A 196 13.53 0.70 -15.71
N ILE A 197 14.45 -0.05 -15.11
CA ILE A 197 15.54 0.47 -14.28
C ILE A 197 16.41 1.46 -15.07
N ARG A 198 16.79 1.12 -16.30
CA ARG A 198 17.57 2.02 -17.16
C ARG A 198 16.81 3.32 -17.45
N ARG A 199 15.53 3.22 -17.87
CA ARG A 199 14.68 4.38 -18.15
C ARG A 199 14.46 5.25 -16.91
N LEU A 200 14.29 4.62 -15.74
CA LEU A 200 14.17 5.34 -14.49
C LEU A 200 15.47 6.13 -14.19
N ARG A 201 16.65 5.51 -14.35
CA ARG A 201 17.94 6.21 -14.19
C ARG A 201 18.08 7.41 -15.12
N GLU A 202 17.71 7.27 -16.39
CA GLU A 202 17.74 8.37 -17.37
C GLU A 202 16.95 9.61 -16.91
N LYS A 203 15.98 9.44 -16.00
CA LYS A 203 15.13 10.51 -15.48
C LYS A 203 15.57 11.03 -14.10
N ILE A 204 16.07 10.16 -13.24
CA ILE A 204 16.38 10.53 -11.84
C ILE A 204 17.87 10.86 -11.62
N GLU A 205 18.78 10.21 -12.35
CA GLU A 205 20.22 10.44 -12.20
C GLU A 205 20.66 11.68 -13.00
N ASP A 206 21.77 12.28 -12.61
CA ASP A 206 22.41 13.33 -13.41
C ASP A 206 23.32 12.71 -14.47
N ASP A 207 23.96 11.57 -14.14
CA ASP A 207 24.69 10.71 -15.07
C ASP A 207 24.18 9.26 -14.94
N PRO A 208 23.33 8.77 -15.86
CA PRO A 208 22.80 7.42 -15.82
C PRO A 208 23.86 6.30 -15.93
N ALA A 209 25.05 6.60 -16.47
CA ALA A 209 26.16 5.65 -16.58
C ALA A 209 26.88 5.47 -15.23
N HIS A 210 26.86 6.50 -14.38
CA HIS A 210 27.42 6.49 -13.03
C HIS A 210 26.34 6.82 -11.98
N PRO A 211 25.35 5.92 -11.78
CA PRO A 211 24.20 6.19 -10.95
C PRO A 211 24.61 6.38 -9.48
N VAL A 212 24.03 7.41 -8.86
CA VAL A 212 24.29 7.78 -7.47
C VAL A 212 23.18 7.23 -6.57
N TYR A 213 21.94 7.29 -7.01
CA TYR A 213 20.78 6.83 -6.26
C TYR A 213 20.52 5.33 -6.42
N LEU A 214 20.41 4.87 -7.66
CA LEU A 214 19.94 3.51 -7.97
C LEU A 214 21.09 2.66 -8.49
N LYS A 215 21.70 1.85 -7.63
CA LYS A 215 22.88 1.04 -7.94
C LYS A 215 22.56 -0.43 -8.13
N ASN A 216 23.37 -1.11 -8.97
CA ASN A 216 23.35 -2.56 -9.10
C ASN A 216 24.16 -3.20 -7.99
N VAL A 217 23.61 -4.25 -7.38
CA VAL A 217 24.35 -5.16 -6.52
C VAL A 217 24.46 -6.50 -7.23
N ARG A 218 25.67 -6.81 -7.72
CA ARG A 218 25.92 -7.96 -8.60
C ARG A 218 25.41 -9.27 -7.98
N GLY A 219 24.57 -9.99 -8.72
CA GLY A 219 24.00 -11.26 -8.31
C GLY A 219 22.84 -11.16 -7.29
N LEU A 220 22.57 -9.99 -6.70
CA LEU A 220 21.57 -9.83 -5.65
C LEU A 220 20.36 -8.97 -6.07
N GLY A 221 20.57 -7.93 -6.87
CA GLY A 221 19.49 -7.04 -7.33
C GLY A 221 19.92 -5.58 -7.38
N TYR A 222 19.10 -4.70 -6.82
CA TYR A 222 19.30 -3.25 -6.86
C TYR A 222 19.16 -2.64 -5.46
N ILE A 223 19.82 -1.51 -5.23
CA ILE A 223 19.78 -0.76 -3.98
C ILE A 223 19.54 0.72 -4.26
N TRP A 224 18.77 1.39 -3.42
CA TRP A 224 18.65 2.83 -3.36
C TRP A 224 19.60 3.38 -2.31
N GLU A 225 20.57 4.17 -2.73
CA GLU A 225 21.43 4.87 -1.79
C GLU A 225 20.86 6.24 -1.43
N THR A 226 20.71 6.49 -0.14
CA THR A 226 20.31 7.80 0.38
C THR A 226 21.47 8.76 0.33
N ILE A 227 21.32 9.86 -0.41
CA ILE A 227 22.26 10.97 -0.34
C ILE A 227 21.79 11.86 0.80
N THR A 228 22.45 11.79 1.95
CA THR A 228 22.36 12.82 2.97
C THR A 228 23.13 14.04 2.49
N ASN A 229 22.44 15.17 2.29
CA ASN A 229 23.11 16.45 2.10
C ASN A 229 23.77 16.88 3.42
N ASP A 230 24.85 16.24 3.82
CA ASP A 230 25.76 16.77 4.83
C ASP A 230 26.56 17.95 4.25
N LYS A 231 25.88 19.07 4.03
CA LYS A 231 26.50 20.38 3.95
C LYS A 231 26.21 21.18 5.21
N ASN A 232 26.67 20.70 6.35
CA ASN A 232 26.83 21.52 7.55
C ASN A 232 27.79 20.87 8.54
N ILE A 233 29.04 20.65 8.10
CA ILE A 233 30.17 20.59 9.04
C ILE A 233 31.34 21.24 8.31
N CYS A 234 31.47 22.54 8.46
CA CYS A 234 32.76 23.22 8.40
C CYS A 234 32.66 24.58 9.08
N HIS A 235 33.41 24.63 10.14
CA HIS A 235 33.95 25.71 10.95
C HIS A 235 33.26 26.04 12.24
#